data_f62000c41c3c63fdc80548fc156d1de1
#
_entry.id   f62000c41c3c63fdc80548fc156d1de1
#
_cell.length_a   1.000
_cell.length_b   1.000
_cell.length_c   1.000
_cell.angle_alpha   90.00
_cell.angle_beta   90.00
_cell.angle_gamma   90.00
#
_symmetry.space_group_name_H-M   'P 1'
#
loop_
_entity.id
_entity.type
_entity.pdbx_description
1 polymer ?
#
loop_
_entity_poly.entity_id
_entity_poly.type
_entity_poly.pdbx_seq_one_letter_code
_entity_poly.pdbx_strand_id
1 'polypeptide(L)'
;LGDVYKRQVYGETHSIRSDEWAVSTPRYLTAKYTDYGKYNYIIMGKQTENIAQTGLYKSYSALAKPQTWGYYLFGDSIGMSVEWCFPFILLIVMSIQFFYIIAGKNKVLAVTGGVMVAFSGYEMWWMNVEYLSCGLTALVCIYYFINAEKTWQRMVLSPCIAILGAEYITILYPAFQVPSGYVYFGIVVWMVVSSWDNFKKIKLKEWLVFAASMLFMASIVIVYLKDRSTYVTEIMNTIYPGSRVSTGGYSLYKMFEYVATIFYPFKATLNNSEFSMMVTLFPLPMVMAVYCIIKQKGKDILLDIMLGLSCVYTIYCTVGFPLIVARLTLFSYVPEERAADLLGLLQVILPVSYTHLTLPTNS
;
A
#
# COMPACT_ATOMS: atom_id res chain seq x y z
N LEU A 1 -4.59 29.77 2.48
CA LEU A 1 -3.77 28.84 1.65
C LEU A 1 -2.52 29.52 1.08
N GLY A 2 -2.60 30.80 0.61
CA GLY A 2 -1.46 31.50 0.05
C GLY A 2 -0.27 31.72 0.99
N ASP A 3 -0.49 31.78 2.31
CA ASP A 3 0.59 32.06 3.27
C ASP A 3 1.41 30.81 3.67
N VAL A 4 0.87 29.61 3.50
CA VAL A 4 1.61 28.36 3.77
C VAL A 4 2.75 28.20 2.76
N TYR A 5 2.54 28.60 1.52
CA TYR A 5 3.55 28.49 0.46
C TYR A 5 4.67 29.54 0.57
N LYS A 6 4.41 30.69 1.22
CA LYS A 6 5.43 31.73 1.41
C LYS A 6 6.48 31.40 2.48
N ARG A 7 6.30 30.32 3.24
CA ARG A 7 7.24 29.86 4.28
C ARG A 7 8.21 28.79 3.81
N GLN A 8 8.23 28.47 2.53
CA GLN A 8 9.18 27.53 1.98
C GLN A 8 10.59 28.13 2.00
N VAL A 9 11.51 27.46 2.66
CA VAL A 9 12.88 27.94 2.89
C VAL A 9 13.77 27.72 1.67
N TYR A 10 13.45 26.68 0.87
CA TYR A 10 14.25 26.28 -0.29
C TYR A 10 13.39 25.56 -1.33
N GLY A 11 13.63 25.85 -2.62
CA GLY A 11 12.97 25.21 -3.75
C GLY A 11 11.71 25.93 -4.25
N GLU A 12 11.04 25.34 -5.23
CA GLU A 12 9.77 25.82 -5.78
C GLU A 12 8.60 25.04 -5.16
N THR A 13 7.46 25.71 -5.01
CA THR A 13 6.25 25.06 -4.48
C THR A 13 5.72 24.04 -5.45
N HIS A 14 5.53 22.81 -5.00
CA HIS A 14 4.78 21.81 -5.76
C HIS A 14 3.30 22.19 -5.86
N SER A 15 2.73 22.00 -7.04
CA SER A 15 1.28 22.04 -7.17
C SER A 15 0.68 20.87 -6.42
N ILE A 16 -0.37 21.13 -5.63
CA ILE A 16 -1.15 20.06 -4.99
C ILE A 16 -1.92 19.32 -6.09
N ARG A 17 -1.99 18.01 -5.97
CA ARG A 17 -2.75 17.17 -6.87
C ARG A 17 -4.21 17.65 -6.95
N SER A 18 -4.68 17.97 -8.14
CA SER A 18 -6.01 18.54 -8.37
C SER A 18 -7.14 17.61 -7.93
N ASP A 19 -6.94 16.30 -7.99
CA ASP A 19 -7.96 15.30 -7.61
C ASP A 19 -8.39 15.45 -6.15
N GLU A 20 -7.49 15.84 -5.26
CA GLU A 20 -7.80 16.01 -3.85
C GLU A 20 -8.81 17.14 -3.62
N TRP A 21 -8.64 18.25 -4.32
CA TRP A 21 -9.46 19.46 -4.17
C TRP A 21 -10.70 19.44 -5.07
N ALA A 22 -10.54 18.97 -6.31
CA ALA A 22 -11.60 19.02 -7.30
C ALA A 22 -12.51 17.79 -7.29
N VAL A 23 -12.06 16.67 -6.73
CA VAL A 23 -12.80 15.39 -6.75
C VAL A 23 -13.08 14.89 -5.35
N SER A 24 -12.04 14.56 -4.56
CA SER A 24 -12.21 13.89 -3.27
C SER A 24 -12.91 14.78 -2.24
N THR A 25 -12.39 15.99 -2.01
CA THR A 25 -12.96 16.94 -1.03
C THR A 25 -14.43 17.29 -1.29
N PRO A 26 -14.87 17.65 -2.51
CA PRO A 26 -16.29 17.89 -2.77
C PRO A 26 -17.16 16.66 -2.52
N ARG A 27 -16.69 15.45 -2.83
CA ARG A 27 -17.46 14.21 -2.55
C ARG A 27 -17.68 14.02 -1.06
N TYR A 28 -16.66 14.19 -0.24
CA TYR A 28 -16.77 14.06 1.21
C TYR A 28 -17.69 15.11 1.81
N LEU A 29 -17.52 16.37 1.45
CA LEU A 29 -18.33 17.46 1.98
C LEU A 29 -19.79 17.37 1.57
N THR A 30 -20.08 16.93 0.34
CA THR A 30 -21.47 16.80 -0.15
C THR A 30 -22.17 15.56 0.37
N ALA A 31 -21.45 14.52 0.80
CA ALA A 31 -22.06 13.31 1.36
C ALA A 31 -22.92 13.60 2.59
N LYS A 32 -22.53 14.58 3.41
CA LYS A 32 -23.31 15.04 4.57
C LYS A 32 -24.69 15.54 4.18
N TYR A 33 -24.82 16.30 3.10
CA TYR A 33 -26.11 16.88 2.66
C TYR A 33 -27.07 15.84 2.08
N THR A 34 -26.57 14.65 1.81
CA THR A 34 -27.37 13.49 1.40
C THR A 34 -27.49 12.44 2.53
N ASP A 35 -27.26 12.86 3.78
CA ASP A 35 -27.24 11.99 4.99
C ASP A 35 -26.40 10.73 4.81
N TYR A 36 -25.29 10.85 4.13
CA TYR A 36 -24.41 9.72 3.77
C TYR A 36 -25.15 8.58 3.07
N GLY A 37 -26.19 8.93 2.28
CA GLY A 37 -26.98 7.99 1.51
C GLY A 37 -26.22 7.44 0.29
N LYS A 38 -26.83 6.44 -0.35
CA LYS A 38 -26.24 5.80 -1.53
C LYS A 38 -26.05 6.77 -2.70
N TYR A 39 -26.90 7.78 -2.83
CA TYR A 39 -26.93 8.69 -3.97
C TYR A 39 -26.62 10.12 -3.56
N ASN A 40 -25.90 10.82 -4.42
CA ASN A 40 -25.59 12.23 -4.28
C ASN A 40 -26.16 13.03 -5.47
N TYR A 41 -27.03 13.97 -5.18
CA TYR A 41 -27.67 14.82 -6.20
C TYR A 41 -26.94 16.17 -6.39
N ILE A 42 -25.97 16.47 -5.55
CA ILE A 42 -25.37 17.80 -5.46
C ILE A 42 -24.24 17.95 -6.48
N ILE A 43 -23.40 16.92 -6.66
CA ILE A 43 -22.18 17.03 -7.45
C ILE A 43 -22.47 17.24 -8.94
N MET A 44 -23.43 16.53 -9.50
CA MET A 44 -23.70 16.54 -10.94
C MET A 44 -25.15 16.91 -11.29
N GLY A 45 -25.96 17.32 -10.32
CA GLY A 45 -27.38 17.64 -10.54
C GLY A 45 -28.24 16.43 -10.97
N LYS A 46 -27.68 15.24 -10.95
CA LYS A 46 -28.34 13.96 -11.25
C LYS A 46 -28.06 12.98 -10.13
N GLN A 47 -28.81 11.90 -10.10
CA GLN A 47 -28.59 10.79 -9.20
C GLN A 47 -27.23 10.15 -9.51
N THR A 48 -26.23 10.44 -8.68
CA THR A 48 -24.88 9.90 -8.78
C THR A 48 -24.62 9.07 -7.54
N GLU A 49 -24.06 7.88 -7.68
CA GLU A 49 -23.73 7.05 -6.53
C GLU A 49 -22.59 7.68 -5.71
N ASN A 50 -22.80 7.91 -4.42
CA ASN A 50 -21.76 8.30 -3.47
C ASN A 50 -20.65 7.26 -3.34
N ILE A 51 -20.90 6.09 -3.89
CA ILE A 51 -20.10 4.89 -3.75
C ILE A 51 -18.88 4.87 -4.67
N ALA A 52 -18.83 5.76 -5.67
CA ALA A 52 -17.72 5.79 -6.61
C ALA A 52 -16.40 6.03 -5.87
N GLN A 53 -15.51 5.07 -5.92
CA GLN A 53 -14.18 5.04 -5.29
C GLN A 53 -14.20 5.23 -3.75
N THR A 54 -14.16 6.45 -3.27
CA THR A 54 -13.95 6.81 -1.86
C THR A 54 -15.15 7.50 -1.22
N GLY A 55 -16.32 7.49 -1.86
CA GLY A 55 -17.49 8.19 -1.35
C GLY A 55 -17.96 7.68 0.01
N LEU A 56 -18.31 8.61 0.88
CA LEU A 56 -18.88 8.32 2.19
C LEU A 56 -20.30 7.79 2.04
N TYR A 57 -20.54 6.61 2.57
CA TYR A 57 -21.82 5.93 2.49
C TYR A 57 -22.09 5.13 3.75
N LYS A 58 -23.22 5.40 4.43
CA LYS A 58 -23.66 4.64 5.60
C LYS A 58 -24.09 3.23 5.19
N SER A 59 -23.17 2.31 5.25
CA SER A 59 -23.39 0.90 4.96
C SER A 59 -22.53 0.05 5.89
N TYR A 60 -22.89 -1.22 6.01
CA TYR A 60 -22.07 -2.22 6.65
C TYR A 60 -20.65 -2.28 6.05
N SER A 61 -20.53 -2.01 4.76
CA SER A 61 -19.23 -1.94 4.06
C SER A 61 -18.34 -0.78 4.49
N ALA A 62 -18.87 0.26 5.18
CA ALA A 62 -18.05 1.34 5.75
C ALA A 62 -17.06 0.84 6.81
N LEU A 63 -17.30 -0.35 7.39
CA LEU A 63 -16.34 -0.99 8.29
C LEU A 63 -14.99 -1.30 7.63
N ALA A 64 -14.96 -1.46 6.30
CA ALA A 64 -13.72 -1.64 5.55
C ALA A 64 -12.89 -0.36 5.35
N LYS A 65 -13.40 0.81 5.78
CA LYS A 65 -12.76 2.11 5.54
C LYS A 65 -12.55 2.86 6.85
N PRO A 66 -11.64 2.41 7.74
CA PRO A 66 -11.46 3.00 9.07
C PRO A 66 -11.11 4.49 9.03
N GLN A 67 -10.40 4.97 8.01
CA GLN A 67 -10.10 6.38 7.82
C GLN A 67 -11.35 7.26 7.67
N THR A 68 -12.48 6.69 7.23
CA THR A 68 -13.72 7.43 7.06
C THR A 68 -14.62 7.43 8.31
N TRP A 69 -14.30 6.65 9.34
CA TRP A 69 -15.14 6.55 10.54
C TRP A 69 -15.28 7.88 11.27
N GLY A 70 -14.27 8.76 11.15
CA GLY A 70 -14.32 10.09 11.73
C GLY A 70 -15.52 10.92 11.31
N TYR A 71 -15.97 10.78 10.06
CA TYR A 71 -17.15 11.50 9.54
C TYR A 71 -18.45 11.08 10.25
N TYR A 72 -18.61 9.80 10.52
CA TYR A 72 -19.81 9.27 11.16
C TYR A 72 -19.84 9.53 12.68
N LEU A 73 -18.66 9.60 13.31
CA LEU A 73 -18.52 9.73 14.76
C LEU A 73 -18.41 11.19 15.21
N PHE A 74 -17.74 12.05 14.44
CA PHE A 74 -17.34 13.39 14.86
C PHE A 74 -17.78 14.50 13.89
N GLY A 75 -18.42 14.13 12.78
CA GLY A 75 -18.85 15.08 11.74
C GLY A 75 -17.76 15.42 10.72
N ASP A 76 -18.10 16.29 9.80
CA ASP A 76 -17.33 16.57 8.59
C ASP A 76 -15.93 17.18 8.85
N SER A 77 -15.82 18.17 9.74
CA SER A 77 -14.55 18.85 10.00
C SER A 77 -13.49 17.92 10.62
N ILE A 78 -13.87 17.19 11.68
CA ILE A 78 -12.96 16.24 12.33
C ILE A 78 -12.79 15.01 11.44
N GLY A 79 -13.87 14.56 10.79
CA GLY A 79 -13.84 13.43 9.86
C GLY A 79 -12.84 13.63 8.74
N MET A 80 -12.83 14.83 8.13
CA MET A 80 -11.87 15.19 7.10
C MET A 80 -10.42 15.18 7.63
N SER A 81 -10.21 15.71 8.82
CA SER A 81 -8.88 15.68 9.46
C SER A 81 -8.42 14.25 9.74
N VAL A 82 -9.31 13.38 10.20
CA VAL A 82 -9.01 11.97 10.44
C VAL A 82 -8.67 11.26 9.13
N GLU A 83 -9.46 11.45 8.08
CA GLU A 83 -9.22 10.82 6.79
C GLU A 83 -7.87 11.22 6.19
N TRP A 84 -7.47 12.47 6.31
CA TRP A 84 -6.17 12.94 5.79
C TRP A 84 -4.99 12.52 6.66
N CYS A 85 -5.13 12.59 7.98
CA CYS A 85 -4.00 12.38 8.89
C CYS A 85 -3.81 10.92 9.30
N PHE A 86 -4.90 10.17 9.48
CA PHE A 86 -4.84 8.82 10.03
C PHE A 86 -4.05 7.84 9.15
N PRO A 87 -4.29 7.72 7.83
CA PRO A 87 -3.52 6.81 6.98
C PRO A 87 -2.04 7.17 6.94
N PHE A 88 -1.70 8.46 6.94
CA PHE A 88 -0.31 8.92 6.90
C PHE A 88 0.41 8.66 8.22
N ILE A 89 -0.21 8.96 9.37
CA ILE A 89 0.35 8.63 10.69
C ILE A 89 0.52 7.11 10.83
N LEU A 90 -0.48 6.36 10.40
CA LEU A 90 -0.45 4.90 10.41
C LEU A 90 0.71 4.37 9.54
N LEU A 91 0.91 4.95 8.35
CA LEU A 91 2.02 4.60 7.47
C LEU A 91 3.37 4.85 8.14
N ILE A 92 3.59 6.01 8.76
CA ILE A 92 4.84 6.32 9.47
C ILE A 92 5.11 5.28 10.57
N VAL A 93 4.15 5.08 11.45
CA VAL A 93 4.32 4.20 12.61
C VAL A 93 4.51 2.75 12.18
N MET A 94 3.68 2.28 11.25
CA MET A 94 3.68 0.87 10.85
C MET A 94 4.81 0.53 9.87
N SER A 95 5.28 1.46 9.05
CA SER A 95 6.50 1.24 8.27
C SER A 95 7.73 1.15 9.16
N ILE A 96 7.88 2.04 10.15
CA ILE A 96 8.96 1.92 11.15
C ILE A 96 8.89 0.57 11.88
N GLN A 97 7.69 0.16 12.30
CA GLN A 97 7.50 -1.12 12.99
C GLN A 97 7.78 -2.33 12.08
N PHE A 98 7.37 -2.26 10.81
CA PHE A 98 7.67 -3.27 9.82
C PHE A 98 9.18 -3.40 9.60
N PHE A 99 9.87 -2.28 9.39
CA PHE A 99 11.33 -2.29 9.24
C PHE A 99 12.05 -2.70 10.52
N TYR A 100 11.48 -2.45 11.70
CA TYR A 100 12.03 -2.96 12.96
C TYR A 100 11.98 -4.49 13.03
N ILE A 101 10.94 -5.09 12.48
CA ILE A 101 10.81 -6.55 12.37
C ILE A 101 11.86 -7.12 11.44
N ILE A 102 11.95 -6.62 10.21
CA ILE A 102 12.86 -7.17 9.18
C ILE A 102 14.33 -6.84 9.45
N ALA A 103 14.61 -5.75 10.17
CA ALA A 103 15.97 -5.35 10.57
C ALA A 103 16.47 -6.06 11.84
N GLY A 104 15.81 -7.13 12.30
CA GLY A 104 16.23 -7.83 13.51
C GLY A 104 16.27 -6.95 14.77
N LYS A 105 15.28 -6.06 14.90
CA LYS A 105 15.14 -5.09 16.01
C LYS A 105 16.17 -3.94 16.03
N ASN A 106 16.88 -3.72 14.92
CA ASN A 106 17.77 -2.55 14.80
C ASN A 106 16.94 -1.27 14.61
N LYS A 107 16.98 -0.39 15.60
CA LYS A 107 16.18 0.85 15.64
C LYS A 107 16.56 1.85 14.55
N VAL A 108 17.86 1.95 14.24
CA VAL A 108 18.35 2.90 13.23
C VAL A 108 17.86 2.49 11.85
N LEU A 109 18.05 1.23 11.48
CA LEU A 109 17.56 0.70 10.20
C LEU A 109 16.02 0.78 10.11
N ALA A 110 15.33 0.55 11.22
CA ALA A 110 13.87 0.65 11.29
C ALA A 110 13.38 2.06 10.98
N VAL A 111 13.94 3.06 11.65
CA VAL A 111 13.55 4.46 11.43
C VAL A 111 13.95 4.91 10.03
N THR A 112 15.16 4.57 9.57
CA THR A 112 15.60 4.94 8.22
C THR A 112 14.69 4.35 7.15
N GLY A 113 14.43 3.05 7.17
CA GLY A 113 13.55 2.40 6.20
C GLY A 113 12.12 2.93 6.26
N GLY A 114 11.57 3.12 7.46
CA GLY A 114 10.22 3.66 7.64
C GLY A 114 10.08 5.09 7.12
N VAL A 115 11.05 5.94 7.39
CA VAL A 115 11.07 7.33 6.90
C VAL A 115 11.26 7.36 5.37
N MET A 116 12.12 6.52 4.81
CA MET A 116 12.30 6.42 3.36
C MET A 116 11.01 6.06 2.62
N VAL A 117 10.16 5.24 3.21
CA VAL A 117 8.84 4.90 2.63
C VAL A 117 7.84 6.02 2.87
N ALA A 118 7.62 6.44 4.11
CA ALA A 118 6.57 7.37 4.48
C ALA A 118 6.77 8.78 3.93
N PHE A 119 8.02 9.22 3.74
CA PHE A 119 8.38 10.53 3.19
C PHE A 119 8.99 10.43 1.79
N SER A 120 8.68 9.36 1.06
CA SER A 120 9.07 9.22 -0.34
C SER A 120 8.37 10.25 -1.23
N GLY A 121 8.98 10.60 -2.35
CA GLY A 121 8.33 11.42 -3.38
C GLY A 121 7.04 10.76 -3.89
N TYR A 122 6.98 9.44 -3.87
CA TYR A 122 5.79 8.67 -4.19
C TYR A 122 4.62 8.99 -3.24
N GLU A 123 4.81 8.86 -1.92
CA GLU A 123 3.77 9.14 -0.93
C GLU A 123 3.38 10.62 -0.92
N MET A 124 4.35 11.51 -1.06
CA MET A 124 4.11 12.96 -1.09
C MET A 124 3.27 13.42 -2.28
N TRP A 125 3.32 12.70 -3.40
CA TRP A 125 2.48 13.00 -4.57
C TRP A 125 1.11 12.31 -4.51
N TRP A 126 1.12 10.99 -4.24
CA TRP A 126 -0.12 10.19 -4.28
C TRP A 126 -1.00 10.40 -3.06
N MET A 127 -0.47 10.92 -1.97
CA MET A 127 -1.15 11.22 -0.70
C MET A 127 -2.15 10.14 -0.28
N ASN A 128 -2.10 9.69 0.96
CA ASN A 128 -3.00 8.66 1.48
C ASN A 128 -3.00 7.37 0.64
N VAL A 129 -1.82 6.82 0.41
CA VAL A 129 -1.69 5.56 -0.33
C VAL A 129 -2.19 4.42 0.56
N GLU A 130 -3.50 4.20 0.54
CA GLU A 130 -4.21 3.24 1.40
C GLU A 130 -3.59 1.85 1.35
N TYR A 131 -3.16 1.37 0.17
CA TYR A 131 -2.60 0.03 0.04
C TYR A 131 -1.27 -0.14 0.78
N LEU A 132 -0.47 0.94 0.95
CA LEU A 132 0.76 0.89 1.75
C LEU A 132 0.44 0.93 3.25
N SER A 133 -0.40 1.86 3.69
CA SER A 133 -0.73 2.01 5.12
C SER A 133 -1.46 0.78 5.67
N CYS A 134 -2.52 0.32 4.99
CA CYS A 134 -3.24 -0.87 5.44
C CYS A 134 -2.43 -2.16 5.25
N GLY A 135 -1.68 -2.28 4.13
CA GLY A 135 -0.90 -3.47 3.83
C GLY A 135 0.25 -3.68 4.83
N LEU A 136 1.08 -2.64 5.08
CA LEU A 136 2.14 -2.73 6.08
C LEU A 136 1.59 -2.96 7.49
N THR A 137 0.46 -2.32 7.83
CA THR A 137 -0.22 -2.58 9.12
C THR A 137 -0.67 -4.03 9.23
N ALA A 138 -1.26 -4.58 8.18
CA ALA A 138 -1.68 -5.99 8.16
C ALA A 138 -0.48 -6.93 8.34
N LEU A 139 0.65 -6.67 7.68
CA LEU A 139 1.88 -7.46 7.85
C LEU A 139 2.40 -7.41 9.28
N VAL A 140 2.42 -6.24 9.90
CA VAL A 140 2.80 -6.09 11.32
C VAL A 140 1.84 -6.87 12.22
N CYS A 141 0.53 -6.78 11.99
CA CYS A 141 -0.47 -7.54 12.74
C CYS A 141 -0.29 -9.06 12.55
N ILE A 142 -0.01 -9.54 11.33
CA ILE A 142 0.23 -10.94 11.03
C ILE A 142 1.49 -11.43 11.75
N TYR A 143 2.58 -10.66 11.73
CA TYR A 143 3.80 -11.02 12.47
C TYR A 143 3.53 -11.19 13.96
N TYR A 144 2.83 -10.24 14.59
CA TYR A 144 2.49 -10.33 16.00
C TYR A 144 1.45 -11.41 16.28
N PHE A 145 0.53 -11.71 15.36
CA PHE A 145 -0.38 -12.84 15.49
C PHE A 145 0.36 -14.17 15.56
N ILE A 146 1.33 -14.38 14.67
CA ILE A 146 2.13 -15.61 14.65
C ILE A 146 2.97 -15.73 15.94
N ASN A 147 3.60 -14.64 16.37
CA ASN A 147 4.56 -14.63 17.46
C ASN A 147 3.95 -14.26 18.84
N ALA A 148 2.63 -14.12 18.95
CA ALA A 148 1.99 -13.78 20.20
C ALA A 148 2.16 -14.90 21.26
N GLU A 149 2.49 -14.51 22.49
CA GLU A 149 2.58 -15.44 23.60
C GLU A 149 1.22 -15.69 24.27
N LYS A 150 0.36 -14.66 24.28
CA LYS A 150 -0.93 -14.67 24.97
C LYS A 150 -2.09 -14.83 23.99
N THR A 151 -3.03 -15.70 24.31
CA THR A 151 -4.23 -15.95 23.48
C THR A 151 -5.02 -14.67 23.17
N TRP A 152 -5.18 -13.76 24.14
CA TRP A 152 -5.94 -12.54 23.90
C TRP A 152 -5.33 -11.63 22.81
N GLN A 153 -4.00 -11.63 22.66
CA GLN A 153 -3.34 -10.87 21.61
C GLN A 153 -3.79 -11.38 20.23
N ARG A 154 -3.79 -12.70 20.01
CA ARG A 154 -4.29 -13.29 18.77
C ARG A 154 -5.77 -13.01 18.52
N MET A 155 -6.58 -13.04 19.60
CA MET A 155 -8.01 -12.74 19.48
C MET A 155 -8.28 -11.30 19.05
N VAL A 156 -7.48 -10.34 19.49
CA VAL A 156 -7.59 -8.93 19.09
C VAL A 156 -7.01 -8.70 17.68
N LEU A 157 -5.87 -9.33 17.37
CA LEU A 157 -5.22 -9.15 16.08
C LEU A 157 -6.03 -9.76 14.92
N SER A 158 -6.79 -10.82 15.16
CA SER A 158 -7.60 -11.48 14.12
C SER A 158 -8.61 -10.52 13.44
N PRO A 159 -9.50 -9.81 14.16
CA PRO A 159 -10.40 -8.85 13.54
C PRO A 159 -9.66 -7.64 12.96
N CYS A 160 -8.53 -7.21 13.53
CA CYS A 160 -7.72 -6.15 12.93
C CYS A 160 -7.20 -6.56 11.54
N ILE A 161 -6.65 -7.77 11.41
CA ILE A 161 -6.20 -8.31 10.12
C ILE A 161 -7.37 -8.40 9.13
N ALA A 162 -8.55 -8.81 9.61
CA ALA A 162 -9.74 -8.91 8.78
C ALA A 162 -10.20 -7.55 8.23
N ILE A 163 -10.25 -6.50 9.07
CA ILE A 163 -10.63 -5.14 8.64
C ILE A 163 -9.61 -4.60 7.63
N LEU A 164 -8.31 -4.72 7.92
CA LEU A 164 -7.24 -4.28 7.03
C LEU A 164 -7.24 -5.05 5.69
N GLY A 165 -7.55 -6.35 5.74
CA GLY A 165 -7.75 -7.15 4.53
C GLY A 165 -8.96 -6.70 3.71
N ALA A 166 -10.07 -6.37 4.38
CA ALA A 166 -11.25 -5.82 3.73
C ALA A 166 -10.94 -4.45 3.10
N GLU A 167 -10.24 -3.58 3.83
CA GLU A 167 -9.78 -2.29 3.32
C GLU A 167 -8.93 -2.46 2.06
N TYR A 168 -7.91 -3.31 2.11
CA TYR A 168 -7.04 -3.59 0.97
C TYR A 168 -7.82 -4.09 -0.26
N ILE A 169 -8.71 -5.06 -0.09
CA ILE A 169 -9.51 -5.61 -1.20
C ILE A 169 -10.46 -4.55 -1.78
N THR A 170 -11.03 -3.68 -0.95
CA THR A 170 -12.02 -2.69 -1.36
C THR A 170 -11.45 -1.40 -1.94
N ILE A 171 -10.14 -1.27 -2.07
CA ILE A 171 -9.50 -0.17 -2.81
C ILE A 171 -9.95 -0.17 -4.28
N LEU A 172 -10.16 -1.34 -4.87
CA LEU A 172 -10.56 -1.54 -6.28
C LEU A 172 -9.64 -0.85 -7.29
N TYR A 173 -8.34 -0.84 -7.01
CA TYR A 173 -7.33 -0.32 -7.92
C TYR A 173 -6.26 -1.38 -8.20
N PRO A 174 -6.53 -2.34 -9.10
CA PRO A 174 -5.64 -3.48 -9.37
C PRO A 174 -4.22 -3.10 -9.74
N ALA A 175 -4.04 -1.92 -10.34
CA ALA A 175 -2.73 -1.42 -10.75
C ALA A 175 -1.70 -1.38 -9.61
N PHE A 176 -2.14 -1.11 -8.37
CA PHE A 176 -1.28 -1.17 -7.18
C PHE A 176 -1.52 -2.42 -6.33
N GLN A 177 -2.77 -2.91 -6.28
CA GLN A 177 -3.11 -4.07 -5.45
C GLN A 177 -2.41 -5.35 -5.92
N VAL A 178 -2.33 -5.59 -7.22
CA VAL A 178 -1.69 -6.80 -7.73
C VAL A 178 -0.19 -6.83 -7.39
N PRO A 179 0.62 -5.82 -7.74
CA PRO A 179 2.04 -5.87 -7.43
C PRO A 179 2.32 -5.79 -5.92
N SER A 180 1.61 -4.97 -5.14
CA SER A 180 1.80 -4.97 -3.69
C SER A 180 1.37 -6.29 -3.05
N GLY A 181 0.33 -6.94 -3.58
CA GLY A 181 -0.13 -8.24 -3.13
C GLY A 181 0.95 -9.33 -3.23
N TYR A 182 1.72 -9.37 -4.31
CA TYR A 182 2.84 -10.30 -4.44
C TYR A 182 3.95 -10.02 -3.42
N VAL A 183 4.27 -8.74 -3.19
CA VAL A 183 5.26 -8.35 -2.16
C VAL A 183 4.79 -8.79 -0.78
N TYR A 184 3.55 -8.48 -0.42
CA TYR A 184 2.98 -8.82 0.88
C TYR A 184 2.85 -10.33 1.08
N PHE A 185 2.44 -11.05 0.06
CA PHE A 185 2.40 -12.52 0.09
C PHE A 185 3.80 -13.12 0.34
N GLY A 186 4.81 -12.64 -0.37
CA GLY A 186 6.19 -13.06 -0.16
C GLY A 186 6.68 -12.82 1.28
N ILE A 187 6.34 -11.66 1.86
CA ILE A 187 6.67 -11.33 3.25
C ILE A 187 5.92 -12.25 4.23
N VAL A 188 4.65 -12.54 3.99
CA VAL A 188 3.88 -13.48 4.83
C VAL A 188 4.47 -14.88 4.79
N VAL A 189 4.88 -15.36 3.61
CA VAL A 189 5.58 -16.65 3.47
C VAL A 189 6.85 -16.66 4.31
N TRP A 190 7.66 -15.62 4.21
CA TRP A 190 8.85 -15.48 5.07
C TRP A 190 8.49 -15.50 6.56
N MET A 191 7.49 -14.74 6.99
CA MET A 191 7.07 -14.69 8.40
C MET A 191 6.65 -16.07 8.93
N VAL A 192 5.88 -16.81 8.15
CA VAL A 192 5.42 -18.16 8.53
C VAL A 192 6.61 -19.12 8.63
N VAL A 193 7.50 -19.11 7.62
CA VAL A 193 8.65 -20.04 7.58
C VAL A 193 9.63 -19.69 8.69
N SER A 194 9.96 -18.42 8.89
CA SER A 194 10.92 -17.98 9.92
C SER A 194 10.39 -18.13 11.35
N SER A 195 9.07 -18.12 11.54
CA SER A 195 8.41 -18.30 12.83
C SER A 195 7.65 -19.62 12.92
N TRP A 196 8.07 -20.65 12.18
CA TRP A 196 7.34 -21.92 12.04
C TRP A 196 7.01 -22.59 13.36
N ASP A 197 7.93 -22.56 14.33
CA ASP A 197 7.70 -23.17 15.64
C ASP A 197 6.64 -22.42 16.47
N ASN A 198 6.54 -21.11 16.31
CA ASN A 198 5.47 -20.31 16.94
C ASN A 198 4.14 -20.50 16.20
N PHE A 199 4.17 -20.60 14.88
CA PHE A 199 3.00 -20.88 14.05
C PHE A 199 2.32 -22.20 14.44
N LYS A 200 3.09 -23.25 14.68
CA LYS A 200 2.57 -24.56 15.14
C LYS A 200 1.93 -24.53 16.53
N LYS A 201 2.31 -23.58 17.38
CA LYS A 201 1.77 -23.42 18.74
C LYS A 201 0.40 -22.73 18.78
N ILE A 202 -0.09 -22.21 17.64
CA ILE A 202 -1.40 -21.55 17.56
C ILE A 202 -2.49 -22.58 17.86
N LYS A 203 -3.31 -22.30 18.87
CA LYS A 203 -4.34 -23.20 19.35
C LYS A 203 -5.57 -23.20 18.45
N LEU A 204 -6.31 -24.30 18.42
CA LEU A 204 -7.54 -24.42 17.64
C LEU A 204 -8.52 -23.26 17.90
N LYS A 205 -8.73 -22.86 19.15
CA LYS A 205 -9.60 -21.73 19.48
C LYS A 205 -9.17 -20.41 18.85
N GLU A 206 -7.85 -20.18 18.70
CA GLU A 206 -7.29 -18.99 18.09
C GLU A 206 -7.49 -19.02 16.55
N TRP A 207 -7.35 -20.20 15.97
CA TRP A 207 -7.70 -20.46 14.56
C TRP A 207 -9.19 -20.29 14.28
N LEU A 208 -10.06 -20.71 15.20
CA LEU A 208 -11.51 -20.50 15.04
C LEU A 208 -11.87 -18.99 15.07
N VAL A 209 -11.25 -18.20 15.96
CA VAL A 209 -11.45 -16.75 15.98
C VAL A 209 -10.90 -16.10 14.71
N PHE A 210 -9.73 -16.54 14.23
CA PHE A 210 -9.17 -16.06 12.97
C PHE A 210 -10.09 -16.40 11.79
N ALA A 211 -10.57 -17.62 11.68
CA ALA A 211 -11.50 -18.05 10.64
C ALA A 211 -12.82 -17.25 10.68
N ALA A 212 -13.39 -17.05 11.87
CA ALA A 212 -14.57 -16.20 12.05
C ALA A 212 -14.31 -14.76 11.60
N SER A 213 -13.13 -14.21 11.90
CA SER A 213 -12.72 -12.88 11.44
C SER A 213 -12.57 -12.82 9.91
N MET A 214 -12.06 -13.87 9.27
CA MET A 214 -11.98 -13.94 7.80
C MET A 214 -13.38 -14.07 7.16
N LEU A 215 -14.31 -14.79 7.78
CA LEU A 215 -15.70 -14.81 7.32
C LEU A 215 -16.37 -13.44 7.48
N PHE A 216 -16.08 -12.73 8.56
CA PHE A 216 -16.52 -11.35 8.75
C PHE A 216 -15.95 -10.43 7.65
N MET A 217 -14.65 -10.51 7.36
CA MET A 217 -14.03 -9.81 6.24
C MET A 217 -14.73 -10.11 4.91
N ALA A 218 -14.96 -11.38 4.62
CA ALA A 218 -15.64 -11.79 3.40
C ALA A 218 -17.06 -11.18 3.31
N SER A 219 -17.80 -11.14 4.42
CA SER A 219 -19.14 -10.52 4.45
C SER A 219 -19.09 -9.02 4.14
N ILE A 220 -18.10 -8.28 4.66
CA ILE A 220 -17.91 -6.87 4.36
C ILE A 220 -17.61 -6.68 2.87
N VAL A 221 -16.68 -7.46 2.32
CA VAL A 221 -16.29 -7.39 0.91
C VAL A 221 -17.47 -7.72 -0.01
N ILE A 222 -18.24 -8.76 0.30
CA ILE A 222 -19.43 -9.15 -0.48
C ILE A 222 -20.46 -8.01 -0.50
N VAL A 223 -20.77 -7.42 0.65
CA VAL A 223 -21.69 -6.29 0.74
C VAL A 223 -21.15 -5.09 -0.05
N TYR A 224 -19.86 -4.78 0.12
CA TYR A 224 -19.20 -3.71 -0.62
C TYR A 224 -19.32 -3.88 -2.14
N LEU A 225 -19.02 -5.06 -2.66
CA LEU A 225 -19.10 -5.34 -4.10
C LEU A 225 -20.54 -5.35 -4.60
N LYS A 226 -21.49 -5.86 -3.79
CA LYS A 226 -22.92 -5.81 -4.12
C LYS A 226 -23.43 -4.37 -4.21
N ASP A 227 -23.11 -3.54 -3.24
CA ASP A 227 -23.52 -2.13 -3.22
C ASP A 227 -22.96 -1.35 -4.41
N ARG A 228 -21.78 -1.75 -4.89
CA ARG A 228 -21.05 -1.09 -5.99
C ARG A 228 -21.11 -1.83 -7.33
N SER A 229 -21.98 -2.82 -7.45
CA SER A 229 -22.05 -3.66 -8.66
C SER A 229 -22.27 -2.86 -9.94
N THR A 230 -23.17 -1.88 -9.91
CA THR A 230 -23.42 -1.00 -11.06
C THR A 230 -22.16 -0.21 -11.45
N TYR A 231 -21.53 0.43 -10.45
CA TYR A 231 -20.30 1.21 -10.66
C TYR A 231 -19.17 0.36 -11.22
N VAL A 232 -18.93 -0.83 -10.65
CA VAL A 232 -17.89 -1.75 -11.12
C VAL A 232 -18.18 -2.22 -12.55
N THR A 233 -19.45 -2.53 -12.88
CA THR A 233 -19.85 -2.94 -14.22
C THR A 233 -19.63 -1.82 -15.23
N GLU A 234 -20.03 -0.59 -14.90
CA GLU A 234 -19.84 0.57 -15.77
C GLU A 234 -18.36 0.84 -16.03
N ILE A 235 -17.51 0.79 -14.98
CA ILE A 235 -16.06 0.95 -15.13
C ILE A 235 -15.47 -0.14 -16.00
N MET A 236 -15.84 -1.40 -15.79
CA MET A 236 -15.32 -2.51 -16.59
C MET A 236 -15.69 -2.40 -18.08
N ASN A 237 -16.77 -1.70 -18.40
CA ASN A 237 -17.20 -1.44 -19.78
C ASN A 237 -16.50 -0.22 -20.42
N THR A 238 -15.68 0.55 -19.67
CA THR A 238 -14.92 1.67 -20.23
C THR A 238 -13.68 1.18 -20.98
N ILE A 239 -13.19 2.01 -21.89
CA ILE A 239 -11.88 1.77 -22.53
C ILE A 239 -10.75 1.87 -21.51
N TYR A 240 -10.83 2.86 -20.62
CA TYR A 240 -9.92 3.10 -19.51
C TYR A 240 -10.71 3.50 -18.26
N PRO A 241 -10.49 2.86 -17.13
CA PRO A 241 -9.51 1.78 -16.81
C PRO A 241 -9.98 0.36 -17.17
N GLY A 242 -11.22 0.14 -17.59
CA GLY A 242 -11.88 -1.17 -17.63
C GLY A 242 -11.24 -2.20 -18.57
N SER A 243 -11.19 -1.90 -19.87
CA SER A 243 -10.67 -2.85 -20.88
C SER A 243 -9.16 -2.72 -21.14
N ARG A 244 -8.46 -1.87 -20.37
CA ARG A 244 -7.00 -1.70 -20.51
C ARG A 244 -6.29 -3.02 -20.22
N VAL A 245 -5.39 -3.39 -21.12
CA VAL A 245 -4.50 -4.54 -20.95
C VAL A 245 -3.06 -4.05 -21.08
N SER A 246 -2.26 -4.25 -20.04
CA SER A 246 -0.83 -3.99 -20.07
C SER A 246 -0.05 -5.30 -20.16
N THR A 247 1.06 -5.27 -20.88
CA THR A 247 2.05 -6.35 -20.92
C THR A 247 3.40 -5.91 -20.33
N GLY A 248 3.51 -4.66 -19.86
CA GLY A 248 4.78 -4.07 -19.45
C GLY A 248 5.70 -3.79 -20.64
N GLY A 249 6.99 -3.71 -20.40
CA GLY A 249 7.98 -3.54 -21.47
C GLY A 249 8.23 -2.08 -21.84
N TYR A 250 8.42 -1.26 -20.83
CA TYR A 250 8.78 0.15 -20.98
C TYR A 250 10.30 0.35 -21.11
N SER A 251 10.79 1.55 -20.94
CA SER A 251 12.21 1.86 -21.07
C SER A 251 12.98 1.65 -19.78
N LEU A 252 14.17 1.07 -19.85
CA LEU A 252 15.07 0.87 -18.69
C LEU A 252 15.39 2.18 -17.95
N TYR A 253 15.44 3.33 -18.65
CA TYR A 253 15.75 4.61 -17.99
C TYR A 253 14.74 4.97 -16.91
N LYS A 254 13.49 4.51 -17.02
CA LYS A 254 12.45 4.78 -16.03
C LYS A 254 12.79 4.24 -14.65
N MET A 255 13.60 3.18 -14.56
CA MET A 255 14.10 2.65 -13.29
C MET A 255 15.03 3.63 -12.54
N PHE A 256 15.51 4.67 -13.23
CA PHE A 256 16.41 5.68 -12.68
C PHE A 256 15.75 7.04 -12.42
N GLU A 257 14.45 7.17 -12.68
CA GLU A 257 13.72 8.43 -12.49
C GLU A 257 13.73 8.93 -11.03
N TYR A 258 13.94 8.03 -10.07
CA TYR A 258 14.13 8.40 -8.66
C TYR A 258 15.26 9.44 -8.45
N VAL A 259 16.26 9.46 -9.33
CA VAL A 259 17.36 10.43 -9.28
C VAL A 259 16.83 11.85 -9.48
N ALA A 260 15.88 12.04 -10.39
CA ALA A 260 15.21 13.33 -10.59
C ALA A 260 14.45 13.75 -9.33
N THR A 261 13.78 12.81 -8.68
CA THR A 261 13.04 13.08 -7.42
C THR A 261 13.97 13.55 -6.30
N ILE A 262 15.20 13.03 -6.22
CA ILE A 262 16.20 13.44 -5.22
C ILE A 262 16.72 14.86 -5.49
N PHE A 263 17.08 15.14 -6.75
CA PHE A 263 17.73 16.41 -7.10
C PHE A 263 16.76 17.54 -7.39
N TYR A 264 15.50 17.22 -7.70
CA TYR A 264 14.46 18.21 -8.01
C TYR A 264 13.23 18.07 -7.11
N PRO A 265 13.39 17.99 -5.78
CA PRO A 265 12.27 17.70 -4.88
C PRO A 265 11.16 18.75 -4.93
N PHE A 266 11.44 19.94 -5.49
CA PHE A 266 10.51 21.06 -5.55
C PHE A 266 10.30 21.62 -6.96
N LYS A 267 10.82 20.94 -7.98
CA LYS A 267 10.62 21.36 -9.37
C LYS A 267 9.48 20.55 -9.98
N ALA A 268 8.49 21.26 -10.52
CA ALA A 268 7.42 20.61 -11.26
C ALA A 268 7.98 19.91 -12.50
N THR A 269 7.64 18.63 -12.66
CA THR A 269 7.95 17.85 -13.84
C THR A 269 6.77 17.91 -14.82
N LEU A 270 6.97 17.49 -16.08
CA LEU A 270 5.91 17.44 -17.07
C LEU A 270 4.76 16.53 -16.64
N ASN A 271 5.06 15.45 -15.90
CA ASN A 271 4.08 14.52 -15.36
C ASN A 271 4.50 14.04 -13.97
N ASN A 272 4.06 14.74 -12.93
CA ASN A 272 4.39 14.42 -11.55
C ASN A 272 3.93 13.02 -11.12
N SER A 273 2.85 12.50 -11.69
CA SER A 273 2.34 11.17 -11.37
C SER A 273 3.28 10.04 -11.79
N GLU A 274 4.08 10.25 -12.83
CA GLU A 274 5.02 9.26 -13.34
C GLU A 274 6.42 9.40 -12.74
N PHE A 275 6.81 10.62 -12.33
CA PHE A 275 8.11 10.90 -11.74
C PHE A 275 8.17 10.75 -10.22
N SER A 276 7.01 10.61 -9.57
CA SER A 276 6.96 10.47 -8.12
C SER A 276 7.25 9.04 -7.70
N MET A 277 8.50 8.75 -7.42
CA MET A 277 9.00 7.44 -7.06
C MET A 277 9.60 7.42 -5.65
N MET A 278 9.79 6.23 -5.09
CA MET A 278 10.60 6.02 -3.91
C MET A 278 12.08 6.16 -4.27
N VAL A 279 12.89 6.65 -3.34
CA VAL A 279 14.36 6.70 -3.48
C VAL A 279 14.91 5.28 -3.37
N THR A 280 15.43 4.73 -4.46
CA THR A 280 15.68 3.29 -4.53
C THR A 280 17.13 2.88 -4.68
N LEU A 281 18.01 3.74 -5.15
CA LEU A 281 19.38 3.42 -5.52
C LEU A 281 19.53 2.22 -6.50
N PHE A 282 18.46 1.92 -7.26
CA PHE A 282 18.47 0.84 -8.26
C PHE A 282 19.63 0.99 -9.24
N PRO A 283 20.35 -0.07 -9.63
CA PRO A 283 20.18 -1.48 -9.27
C PRO A 283 21.06 -1.94 -8.08
N LEU A 284 21.73 -1.02 -7.37
CA LEU A 284 22.70 -1.32 -6.34
C LEU A 284 22.17 -2.27 -5.24
N PRO A 285 20.95 -2.09 -4.69
CA PRO A 285 20.41 -3.02 -3.70
C PRO A 285 20.32 -4.46 -4.19
N MET A 286 19.98 -4.69 -5.45
CA MET A 286 19.93 -6.04 -6.03
C MET A 286 21.33 -6.65 -6.17
N VAL A 287 22.28 -5.87 -6.65
CA VAL A 287 23.68 -6.31 -6.80
C VAL A 287 24.26 -6.69 -5.44
N MET A 288 24.03 -5.87 -4.42
CA MET A 288 24.49 -6.15 -3.05
C MET A 288 23.78 -7.36 -2.45
N ALA A 289 22.49 -7.57 -2.74
CA ALA A 289 21.76 -8.75 -2.31
C ALA A 289 22.36 -10.04 -2.91
N VAL A 290 22.65 -10.04 -4.22
CA VAL A 290 23.34 -11.16 -4.88
C VAL A 290 24.69 -11.42 -4.24
N TYR A 291 25.48 -10.38 -4.00
CA TYR A 291 26.78 -10.51 -3.34
C TYR A 291 26.64 -11.13 -1.93
N CYS A 292 25.67 -10.69 -1.15
CA CYS A 292 25.40 -11.25 0.17
C CYS A 292 24.99 -12.72 0.12
N ILE A 293 24.10 -13.09 -0.80
CA ILE A 293 23.67 -14.49 -0.99
C ILE A 293 24.87 -15.38 -1.35
N ILE A 294 25.75 -14.93 -2.23
CA ILE A 294 26.95 -15.70 -2.63
C ILE A 294 27.93 -15.86 -1.45
N LYS A 295 28.10 -14.81 -0.63
CA LYS A 295 29.03 -14.85 0.51
C LYS A 295 28.50 -15.56 1.75
N GLN A 296 27.20 -15.53 1.96
CA GLN A 296 26.57 -16.14 3.13
C GLN A 296 26.52 -17.67 2.97
N LYS A 297 26.96 -18.37 4.02
CA LYS A 297 26.83 -19.83 4.09
C LYS A 297 25.41 -20.29 4.48
N GLY A 298 24.53 -19.36 4.89
CA GLY A 298 23.14 -19.62 5.31
C GLY A 298 22.15 -19.03 4.32
N LYS A 299 20.95 -19.66 4.19
CA LYS A 299 19.86 -19.14 3.38
C LYS A 299 19.09 -18.08 4.14
N ASP A 300 18.96 -16.89 3.59
CA ASP A 300 18.02 -15.88 4.06
C ASP A 300 16.80 -15.84 3.13
N ILE A 301 15.69 -16.40 3.61
CA ILE A 301 14.47 -16.56 2.83
C ILE A 301 13.87 -15.20 2.44
N LEU A 302 13.95 -14.18 3.32
CA LEU A 302 13.46 -12.84 3.00
C LEU A 302 14.23 -12.24 1.84
N LEU A 303 15.55 -12.30 1.94
CA LEU A 303 16.44 -11.77 0.91
C LEU A 303 16.23 -12.47 -0.44
N ASP A 304 16.12 -13.80 -0.43
CA ASP A 304 15.87 -14.60 -1.64
C ASP A 304 14.53 -14.22 -2.30
N ILE A 305 13.44 -14.12 -1.51
CA ILE A 305 12.11 -13.76 -2.03
C ILE A 305 12.12 -12.33 -2.57
N MET A 306 12.65 -11.36 -1.82
CA MET A 306 12.64 -9.96 -2.22
C MET A 306 13.50 -9.70 -3.45
N LEU A 307 14.65 -10.37 -3.56
CA LEU A 307 15.48 -10.32 -4.76
C LEU A 307 14.77 -10.96 -5.96
N GLY A 308 14.15 -12.13 -5.78
CA GLY A 308 13.37 -12.79 -6.82
C GLY A 308 12.24 -11.92 -7.37
N LEU A 309 11.46 -11.30 -6.48
CA LEU A 309 10.41 -10.36 -6.87
C LEU A 309 10.98 -9.11 -7.56
N SER A 310 12.11 -8.58 -7.07
CA SER A 310 12.78 -7.44 -7.72
C SER A 310 13.21 -7.78 -9.15
N CYS A 311 13.73 -8.98 -9.40
CA CYS A 311 14.07 -9.45 -10.74
C CYS A 311 12.82 -9.56 -11.63
N VAL A 312 11.75 -10.17 -11.12
CA VAL A 312 10.47 -10.31 -11.84
C VAL A 312 9.91 -8.95 -12.24
N TYR A 313 9.89 -8.00 -11.32
CA TYR A 313 9.38 -6.64 -11.59
C TYR A 313 10.28 -5.87 -12.56
N THR A 314 11.59 -6.01 -12.43
CA THR A 314 12.53 -5.42 -13.40
C THR A 314 12.30 -5.97 -14.80
N ILE A 315 12.11 -7.29 -14.96
CA ILE A 315 11.81 -7.91 -16.25
C ILE A 315 10.46 -7.39 -16.76
N TYR A 316 9.43 -7.34 -15.93
CA TYR A 316 8.12 -6.81 -16.33
C TYR A 316 8.21 -5.36 -16.81
N CYS A 317 8.91 -4.51 -16.06
CA CYS A 317 9.03 -3.09 -16.38
C CYS A 317 9.88 -2.83 -17.65
N THR A 318 10.87 -3.69 -17.95
CA THR A 318 11.82 -3.43 -19.04
C THR A 318 11.56 -4.25 -20.30
N VAL A 319 11.26 -5.53 -20.16
CA VAL A 319 11.02 -6.48 -21.26
C VAL A 319 9.53 -6.72 -21.48
N GLY A 320 8.77 -6.73 -20.38
CA GLY A 320 7.36 -7.09 -20.38
C GLY A 320 7.13 -8.60 -20.25
N PHE A 321 5.85 -8.97 -20.12
CA PHE A 321 5.40 -10.36 -20.10
C PHE A 321 4.62 -10.72 -21.34
N PRO A 322 4.70 -11.97 -21.82
CA PRO A 322 3.74 -12.48 -22.78
C PRO A 322 2.30 -12.31 -22.25
N LEU A 323 1.36 -11.98 -23.14
CA LEU A 323 -0.03 -11.69 -22.76
C LEU A 323 -0.66 -12.77 -21.86
N ILE A 324 -0.39 -14.03 -22.14
CA ILE A 324 -0.90 -15.16 -21.35
C ILE A 324 -0.37 -15.08 -19.91
N VAL A 325 0.93 -14.82 -19.75
CA VAL A 325 1.56 -14.69 -18.44
C VAL A 325 1.00 -13.46 -17.70
N ALA A 326 0.90 -12.33 -18.37
CA ALA A 326 0.33 -11.11 -17.79
C ALA A 326 -1.11 -11.33 -17.27
N ARG A 327 -1.94 -12.06 -18.05
CA ARG A 327 -3.31 -12.38 -17.63
C ARG A 327 -3.35 -13.37 -16.47
N LEU A 328 -2.57 -14.43 -16.48
CA LEU A 328 -2.55 -15.44 -15.42
C LEU A 328 -2.03 -14.87 -14.09
N THR A 329 -1.10 -13.93 -14.15
CA THR A 329 -0.53 -13.26 -12.98
C THR A 329 -1.27 -11.98 -12.60
N LEU A 330 -2.34 -11.62 -13.30
CA LEU A 330 -3.08 -10.37 -13.17
C LEU A 330 -2.26 -9.10 -13.47
N PHE A 331 -1.01 -9.23 -13.91
CA PHE A 331 -0.19 -8.10 -14.34
C PHE A 331 -0.78 -7.39 -15.57
N SER A 332 -1.70 -8.02 -16.29
CA SER A 332 -2.45 -7.35 -17.37
C SER A 332 -3.25 -6.12 -16.91
N TYR A 333 -3.52 -5.98 -15.61
CA TYR A 333 -4.15 -4.80 -15.01
C TYR A 333 -3.13 -3.77 -14.47
N VAL A 334 -1.85 -4.07 -14.57
CA VAL A 334 -0.77 -3.28 -13.96
C VAL A 334 0.00 -2.53 -15.04
N PRO A 335 -0.13 -1.20 -15.13
CA PRO A 335 0.81 -0.41 -15.92
C PRO A 335 2.23 -0.59 -15.39
N GLU A 336 3.21 -0.56 -16.28
CA GLU A 336 4.62 -0.73 -15.94
C GLU A 336 5.14 0.30 -14.94
N GLU A 337 4.61 1.53 -15.01
CA GLU A 337 4.95 2.59 -14.05
C GLU A 337 4.54 2.22 -12.62
N ARG A 338 3.38 1.58 -12.47
CA ARG A 338 2.89 1.17 -11.15
C ARG A 338 3.64 -0.04 -10.59
N ALA A 339 4.14 -0.90 -11.46
CA ALA A 339 5.05 -1.96 -11.06
C ALA A 339 6.43 -1.39 -10.63
N ALA A 340 6.90 -0.34 -11.31
CA ALA A 340 8.12 0.36 -10.95
C ALA A 340 8.04 1.03 -9.58
N ASP A 341 6.89 1.61 -9.21
CA ASP A 341 6.66 2.16 -7.88
C ASP A 341 6.84 1.08 -6.78
N LEU A 342 6.31 -0.11 -7.01
CA LEU A 342 6.45 -1.24 -6.08
C LEU A 342 7.85 -1.86 -6.10
N LEU A 343 8.54 -1.84 -7.24
CA LEU A 343 9.97 -2.15 -7.29
C LEU A 343 10.75 -1.21 -6.37
N GLY A 344 10.34 0.07 -6.29
CA GLY A 344 10.89 1.02 -5.32
C GLY A 344 10.81 0.54 -3.88
N LEU A 345 9.66 0.04 -3.45
CA LEU A 345 9.50 -0.54 -2.11
C LEU A 345 10.46 -1.73 -1.87
N LEU A 346 10.56 -2.63 -2.85
CA LEU A 346 11.49 -3.76 -2.78
C LEU A 346 12.95 -3.31 -2.64
N GLN A 347 13.34 -2.23 -3.36
CA GLN A 347 14.69 -1.67 -3.29
C GLN A 347 14.98 -0.98 -1.94
N VAL A 348 13.97 -0.59 -1.16
CA VAL A 348 14.13 -0.12 0.23
C VAL A 348 14.22 -1.31 1.20
N ILE A 349 13.45 -2.38 0.96
CA ILE A 349 13.46 -3.57 1.83
C ILE A 349 14.81 -4.33 1.72
N LEU A 350 15.36 -4.50 0.53
CA LEU A 350 16.60 -5.23 0.31
C LEU A 350 17.79 -4.72 1.17
N PRO A 351 18.13 -3.41 1.17
CA PRO A 351 19.22 -2.90 2.00
C PRO A 351 19.03 -3.15 3.48
N VAL A 352 17.81 -2.97 3.98
CA VAL A 352 17.53 -3.21 5.40
C VAL A 352 17.75 -4.69 5.75
N SER A 353 17.32 -5.60 4.88
CA SER A 353 17.46 -7.03 5.05
C SER A 353 18.94 -7.46 5.11
N TYR A 354 19.74 -7.15 4.08
CA TYR A 354 21.13 -7.59 4.08
C TYR A 354 22.05 -6.81 5.04
N THR A 355 21.75 -5.56 5.36
CA THR A 355 22.53 -4.78 6.34
C THR A 355 22.37 -5.38 7.74
N HIS A 356 21.17 -5.84 8.09
CA HIS A 356 20.96 -6.60 9.32
C HIS A 356 21.87 -7.84 9.43
N LEU A 357 22.11 -8.51 8.31
CA LEU A 357 22.94 -9.71 8.27
C LEU A 357 24.46 -9.43 8.34
N THR A 358 24.88 -8.23 7.93
CA THR A 358 26.29 -7.87 7.81
C THR A 358 26.83 -7.05 8.98
N LEU A 359 25.95 -6.38 9.73
CA LEU A 359 26.36 -5.64 10.92
C LEU A 359 26.65 -6.62 12.06
N PRO A 360 27.78 -6.43 12.81
CA PRO A 360 28.01 -7.20 14.02
C PRO A 360 26.86 -6.93 14.97
N THR A 361 26.17 -8.01 15.37
CA THR A 361 25.18 -7.96 16.46
C THR A 361 25.94 -7.60 17.72
N ASN A 362 25.92 -6.32 18.10
CA ASN A 362 26.29 -5.96 19.47
C ASN A 362 25.20 -6.56 20.37
N SER A 363 25.54 -7.74 20.89
CA SER A 363 24.81 -8.45 21.94
C SER A 363 24.78 -7.61 23.22
#